data_67e0de0e98a399a9437e5cad50306564
#
_entry.id   67e0de0e98a399a9437e5cad50306564
#
_cell.length_a   1.000
_cell.length_b   1.000
_cell.length_c   1.000
_cell.angle_alpha   90.00
_cell.angle_beta   90.00
_cell.angle_gamma   90.00
#
_symmetry.space_group_name_H-M   'P 1'
#
loop_
_entity.id
_entity.type
_entity.pdbx_description
1 polymer ?
#
loop_
_entity_poly.entity_id
_entity_poly.type
_entity_poly.pdbx_seq_one_letter_code
_entity_poly.pdbx_strand_id
1 'polypeptide(L)'
;HLASRRQRQMCIRDSLRRLRKFARQGNDLELDMDNTIKSTAKNAGYLDIHMVPERSNTVKVIVMFDVGGSMDPYIRLCEELFSAIKTEFKHLEYFYFHNCIYESVWKDNLRRSQERILVQDIINKYSSDYKVIVVGDATMAPYEITNPGGSIEHWNEESGHTWIKRLSNHFDNMAWLNPVPDDHWDYTSSVCLLRDLFDSRMYPLTLKGLEEGMSELSK
;
A
#
# COMPACT_ATOMS: atom_id res chain seq x y z
N HIS A 1 18.21 -15.99 15.85
CA HIS A 1 16.82 -15.48 15.60
C HIS A 1 16.69 -13.96 15.62
N LEU A 2 17.29 -13.24 16.61
CA LEU A 2 17.21 -11.77 16.72
C LEU A 2 17.99 -11.04 15.61
N ALA A 3 19.15 -11.53 15.23
CA ALA A 3 19.95 -10.96 14.13
C ALA A 3 19.21 -11.06 12.78
N SER A 4 18.56 -12.20 12.49
CA SER A 4 17.75 -12.43 11.30
C SER A 4 16.53 -11.50 11.23
N ARG A 5 15.87 -11.21 12.38
CA ARG A 5 14.74 -10.30 12.44
C ARG A 5 15.14 -8.85 12.14
N ARG A 6 16.22 -8.35 12.78
CA ARG A 6 16.75 -7.00 12.51
C ARG A 6 17.17 -6.83 11.04
N GLN A 7 17.79 -7.84 10.47
CA GLN A 7 18.21 -7.82 9.07
C GLN A 7 16.99 -7.76 8.14
N ARG A 8 15.94 -8.54 8.40
CA ARG A 8 14.70 -8.52 7.62
C ARG A 8 13.99 -7.16 7.71
N GLN A 9 13.84 -6.59 8.91
CA GLN A 9 13.26 -5.26 9.09
C GLN A 9 14.06 -4.17 8.36
N MET A 10 15.39 -4.27 8.35
CA MET A 10 16.25 -3.33 7.64
C MET A 10 16.03 -3.41 6.13
N CYS A 11 15.93 -4.61 5.58
CA CYS A 11 15.67 -4.81 4.16
C CYS A 11 14.26 -4.35 3.75
N ILE A 12 13.22 -4.62 4.56
CA ILE A 12 11.87 -4.09 4.33
C ILE A 12 11.89 -2.56 4.29
N ARG A 13 12.55 -1.92 5.24
CA ARG A 13 12.69 -0.45 5.25
C ARG A 13 13.43 0.08 4.03
N ASP A 14 14.45 -0.60 3.56
CA ASP A 14 15.20 -0.17 2.38
C ASP A 14 14.36 -0.26 1.11
N SER A 15 13.53 -1.29 0.96
CA SER A 15 12.56 -1.39 -0.14
C SER A 15 11.51 -0.27 -0.09
N LEU A 16 10.97 0.04 1.10
CA LEU A 16 10.02 1.14 1.29
C LEU A 16 10.66 2.53 1.07
N ARG A 17 11.95 2.69 1.42
CA ARG A 17 12.71 3.93 1.12
C ARG A 17 12.86 4.16 -0.37
N ARG A 18 12.91 3.12 -1.19
CA ARG A 18 12.93 3.26 -2.64
C ARG A 18 11.63 3.90 -3.13
N LEU A 19 10.46 3.44 -2.70
CA LEU A 19 9.19 4.11 -3.04
C LEU A 19 9.24 5.60 -2.70
N ARG A 20 9.72 5.95 -1.50
CA ARG A 20 9.89 7.33 -1.08
C ARG A 20 10.88 8.11 -1.95
N LYS A 21 11.94 7.47 -2.43
CA LYS A 21 12.95 8.09 -3.31
C LYS A 21 12.38 8.35 -4.71
N PHE A 22 11.64 7.40 -5.27
CA PHE A 22 11.01 7.56 -6.59
C PHE A 22 9.94 8.65 -6.58
N ALA A 23 9.11 8.69 -5.54
CA ALA A 23 8.09 9.73 -5.40
C ALA A 23 8.65 11.15 -5.14
N ARG A 24 9.96 11.27 -4.80
CA ARG A 24 10.69 12.54 -4.70
C ARG A 24 11.11 13.10 -6.06
N GLN A 25 10.93 12.38 -7.14
CA GLN A 25 11.19 12.86 -8.50
C GLN A 25 10.01 13.64 -9.09
N GLY A 26 9.06 14.09 -8.26
CA GLY A 26 8.03 15.05 -8.64
C GLY A 26 8.65 16.37 -9.13
N ASN A 27 7.95 17.04 -10.05
CA ASN A 27 8.41 18.26 -10.71
C ASN A 27 8.42 19.52 -9.81
N ASP A 28 8.06 19.39 -8.54
CA ASP A 28 8.05 20.52 -7.62
C ASP A 28 9.48 20.85 -7.17
N LEU A 29 9.87 22.08 -7.41
CA LEU A 29 11.17 22.61 -7.04
C LEU A 29 11.06 23.48 -5.79
N GLU A 30 11.94 23.26 -4.82
CA GLU A 30 12.13 24.14 -3.65
C GLU A 30 13.42 24.95 -3.77
N LEU A 31 13.45 26.09 -3.12
CA LEU A 31 14.62 26.94 -3.08
C LEU A 31 15.72 26.33 -2.19
N ASP A 32 16.86 25.98 -2.79
CA ASP A 32 18.07 25.60 -2.05
C ASP A 32 18.72 26.84 -1.45
N MET A 33 18.33 27.17 -0.22
CA MET A 33 18.82 28.34 0.50
C MET A 33 20.35 28.33 0.65
N ASP A 34 20.93 27.17 0.98
CA ASP A 34 22.39 27.07 1.25
C ASP A 34 23.21 27.32 -0.01
N ASN A 35 22.84 26.72 -1.13
CA ASN A 35 23.53 26.90 -2.39
C ASN A 35 23.25 28.29 -2.99
N THR A 36 22.01 28.78 -2.87
CA THR A 36 21.64 30.15 -3.31
C THR A 36 22.46 31.21 -2.55
N ILE A 37 22.59 31.12 -1.23
CA ILE A 37 23.40 32.04 -0.44
C ILE A 37 24.88 31.95 -0.83
N LYS A 38 25.41 30.72 -0.97
CA LYS A 38 26.82 30.53 -1.36
C LYS A 38 27.14 31.08 -2.76
N SER A 39 26.24 30.83 -3.73
CA SER A 39 26.42 31.33 -5.10
C SER A 39 26.30 32.84 -5.16
N THR A 40 25.29 33.41 -4.50
CA THR A 40 25.11 34.87 -4.42
C THR A 40 26.34 35.56 -3.81
N ALA A 41 26.91 34.97 -2.74
CA ALA A 41 28.14 35.50 -2.12
C ALA A 41 29.35 35.42 -3.05
N LYS A 42 29.48 34.36 -3.85
CA LYS A 42 30.56 34.22 -4.86
C LYS A 42 30.40 35.15 -6.05
N ASN A 43 29.16 35.48 -6.40
CA ASN A 43 28.82 36.34 -7.53
C ASN A 43 28.73 37.83 -7.14
N ALA A 44 29.56 38.28 -6.19
CA ALA A 44 29.61 39.67 -5.74
C ALA A 44 28.27 40.27 -5.30
N GLY A 45 27.39 39.44 -4.77
CA GLY A 45 26.06 39.83 -4.27
C GLY A 45 24.93 39.78 -5.32
N TYR A 46 25.22 39.43 -6.58
CA TYR A 46 24.16 39.19 -7.55
C TYR A 46 23.42 37.91 -7.20
N LEU A 47 22.10 38.00 -7.06
CA LEU A 47 21.23 36.87 -6.67
C LEU A 47 21.32 35.75 -7.70
N ASP A 48 21.77 34.57 -7.24
CA ASP A 48 21.87 33.37 -8.03
C ASP A 48 21.00 32.28 -7.36
N ILE A 49 19.80 32.06 -7.91
CA ILE A 49 18.78 31.21 -7.35
C ILE A 49 19.03 29.76 -7.76
N HIS A 50 19.29 28.90 -6.78
CA HIS A 50 19.37 27.44 -6.95
C HIS A 50 18.06 26.77 -6.51
N MET A 51 17.43 26.07 -7.46
CA MET A 51 16.23 25.26 -7.22
C MET A 51 16.64 23.80 -7.21
N VAL A 52 16.14 23.07 -6.22
CA VAL A 52 16.32 21.61 -6.10
C VAL A 52 14.97 20.95 -6.03
N PRO A 53 14.85 19.68 -6.44
CA PRO A 53 13.61 18.93 -6.23
C PRO A 53 13.25 18.92 -4.76
N GLU A 54 11.98 19.22 -4.46
CA GLU A 54 11.47 19.29 -3.10
C GLU A 54 11.79 17.99 -2.33
N ARG A 55 12.41 18.11 -1.16
CA ARG A 55 12.79 16.97 -0.31
C ARG A 55 11.67 16.53 0.63
N SER A 56 10.45 17.01 0.43
CA SER A 56 9.34 16.63 1.28
C SER A 56 8.99 15.15 1.10
N ASN A 57 8.71 14.49 2.21
CA ASN A 57 8.16 13.13 2.21
C ASN A 57 6.65 13.23 1.95
N THR A 58 6.28 13.51 0.72
CA THR A 58 4.90 13.74 0.25
C THR A 58 4.20 12.46 -0.17
N VAL A 59 4.89 11.31 -0.14
CA VAL A 59 4.26 10.04 -0.47
C VAL A 59 3.12 9.75 0.49
N LYS A 60 1.93 9.69 -0.08
CA LYS A 60 0.70 9.37 0.61
C LYS A 60 0.40 7.89 0.40
N VAL A 61 0.24 7.14 1.48
CA VAL A 61 0.05 5.69 1.43
C VAL A 61 -1.21 5.29 2.17
N ILE A 62 -2.00 4.44 1.54
CA ILE A 62 -3.08 3.70 2.19
C ILE A 62 -2.67 2.24 2.24
N VAL A 63 -2.77 1.61 3.41
CA VAL A 63 -2.54 0.16 3.55
C VAL A 63 -3.82 -0.49 4.03
N MET A 64 -4.22 -1.55 3.34
CA MET A 64 -5.38 -2.36 3.70
C MET A 64 -4.91 -3.76 4.06
N PHE A 65 -5.19 -4.21 5.29
CA PHE A 65 -4.78 -5.51 5.81
C PHE A 65 -5.96 -6.46 5.91
N ASP A 66 -5.80 -7.64 5.34
CA ASP A 66 -6.70 -8.75 5.59
C ASP A 66 -6.50 -9.29 7.01
N VAL A 67 -7.61 -9.51 7.71
CA VAL A 67 -7.66 -10.10 9.06
C VAL A 67 -8.46 -11.41 9.09
N GLY A 68 -8.65 -12.04 7.93
CA GLY A 68 -9.23 -13.38 7.85
C GLY A 68 -8.40 -14.41 8.63
N GLY A 69 -9.05 -15.49 9.12
CA GLY A 69 -8.37 -16.51 9.92
C GLY A 69 -7.22 -17.22 9.19
N SER A 70 -7.25 -17.28 7.86
CA SER A 70 -6.17 -17.79 7.02
C SER A 70 -4.88 -16.96 7.13
N MET A 71 -4.99 -15.69 7.55
CA MET A 71 -3.86 -14.79 7.78
C MET A 71 -3.11 -15.02 9.10
N ASP A 72 -3.65 -15.84 10.03
CA ASP A 72 -3.02 -16.10 11.33
C ASP A 72 -1.53 -16.49 11.27
N PRO A 73 -1.07 -17.36 10.34
CA PRO A 73 0.34 -17.71 10.21
C PRO A 73 1.24 -16.52 9.83
N TYR A 74 0.65 -15.47 9.22
CA TYR A 74 1.35 -14.33 8.66
C TYR A 74 1.29 -13.06 9.51
N ILE A 75 0.56 -13.04 10.63
CA ILE A 75 0.37 -11.87 11.52
C ILE A 75 1.72 -11.21 11.83
N ARG A 76 2.72 -12.00 12.23
CA ARG A 76 4.04 -11.48 12.59
C ARG A 76 4.74 -10.76 11.43
N LEU A 77 4.58 -11.28 10.22
CA LEU A 77 5.16 -10.68 9.00
C LEU A 77 4.43 -9.35 8.67
N CYS A 78 3.12 -9.32 8.80
CA CYS A 78 2.30 -8.12 8.62
C CYS A 78 2.63 -7.03 9.66
N GLU A 79 2.85 -7.40 10.92
CA GLU A 79 3.31 -6.48 11.98
C GLU A 79 4.67 -5.86 11.67
N GLU A 80 5.63 -6.68 11.17
CA GLU A 80 6.95 -6.20 10.76
C GLU A 80 6.85 -5.22 9.58
N LEU A 81 6.02 -5.53 8.59
CA LEU A 81 5.73 -4.65 7.44
C LEU A 81 5.07 -3.34 7.91
N PHE A 82 4.00 -3.43 8.70
CA PHE A 82 3.29 -2.25 9.22
C PHE A 82 4.20 -1.32 10.02
N SER A 83 5.02 -1.89 10.90
CA SER A 83 6.00 -1.13 11.69
C SER A 83 7.01 -0.40 10.80
N ALA A 84 7.45 -1.05 9.72
CA ALA A 84 8.37 -0.44 8.76
C ALA A 84 7.69 0.68 7.95
N ILE A 85 6.46 0.45 7.45
CA ILE A 85 5.67 1.44 6.71
C ILE A 85 5.42 2.68 7.59
N LYS A 86 4.98 2.49 8.82
CA LYS A 86 4.72 3.58 9.79
C LYS A 86 5.96 4.44 10.06
N THR A 87 7.15 3.83 10.01
CA THR A 87 8.40 4.56 10.22
C THR A 87 8.83 5.35 8.99
N GLU A 88 8.54 4.83 7.77
CA GLU A 88 9.03 5.41 6.52
C GLU A 88 8.09 6.47 5.91
N PHE A 89 6.78 6.37 6.14
CA PHE A 89 5.79 7.27 5.54
C PHE A 89 5.15 8.19 6.58
N LYS A 90 5.20 9.49 6.31
CA LYS A 90 4.60 10.52 7.17
C LYS A 90 3.07 10.59 6.98
N HIS A 91 2.62 10.38 5.76
CA HIS A 91 1.20 10.39 5.39
C HIS A 91 0.73 8.95 5.15
N LEU A 92 0.41 8.26 6.25
CA LEU A 92 -0.03 6.87 6.26
C LEU A 92 -1.45 6.79 6.81
N GLU A 93 -2.33 6.18 6.02
CA GLU A 93 -3.63 5.69 6.46
C GLU A 93 -3.65 4.17 6.39
N TYR A 94 -4.39 3.52 7.28
CA TYR A 94 -4.53 2.07 7.26
C TYR A 94 -5.95 1.66 7.60
N PHE A 95 -6.34 0.52 7.05
CA PHE A 95 -7.64 -0.09 7.24
C PHE A 95 -7.50 -1.60 7.32
N TYR A 96 -8.48 -2.25 7.93
CA TYR A 96 -8.61 -3.70 7.98
C TYR A 96 -9.85 -4.13 7.21
N PHE A 97 -9.77 -5.28 6.58
CA PHE A 97 -10.89 -5.95 5.91
C PHE A 97 -10.83 -7.45 6.20
N HIS A 98 -11.84 -8.21 5.82
CA HIS A 98 -11.89 -9.66 6.00
C HIS A 98 -12.05 -10.36 4.66
N ASN A 99 -11.10 -11.22 4.30
CA ASN A 99 -10.98 -11.98 3.07
C ASN A 99 -10.99 -11.10 1.80
N CYS A 100 -12.09 -10.40 1.53
CA CYS A 100 -12.25 -9.54 0.38
C CYS A 100 -12.69 -8.12 0.79
N ILE A 101 -12.36 -7.13 -0.04
CA ILE A 101 -12.81 -5.74 0.18
C ILE A 101 -14.22 -5.61 -0.38
N TYR A 102 -15.15 -5.20 0.47
CA TYR A 102 -16.55 -4.93 0.14
C TYR A 102 -16.89 -3.45 0.37
N GLU A 103 -18.16 -3.12 0.68
CA GLU A 103 -18.62 -1.75 0.91
C GLU A 103 -18.02 -1.08 2.14
N SER A 104 -17.47 -1.85 3.10
CA SER A 104 -16.95 -1.32 4.35
C SER A 104 -15.64 -1.98 4.80
N VAL A 105 -14.81 -1.18 5.45
CA VAL A 105 -13.58 -1.56 6.13
C VAL A 105 -13.57 -0.93 7.53
N TRP A 106 -12.55 -1.19 8.35
CA TRP A 106 -12.46 -0.65 9.71
C TRP A 106 -11.02 -0.32 10.12
N LYS A 107 -10.86 0.46 11.21
CA LYS A 107 -9.54 0.78 11.80
C LYS A 107 -9.24 0.01 13.07
N ASP A 108 -10.24 -0.47 13.76
CA ASP A 108 -10.12 -1.25 14.99
C ASP A 108 -10.83 -2.61 14.83
N ASN A 109 -10.03 -3.68 14.85
CA ASN A 109 -10.57 -5.03 14.65
C ASN A 109 -11.51 -5.49 15.79
N LEU A 110 -11.35 -4.97 17.02
CA LEU A 110 -12.26 -5.25 18.13
C LEU A 110 -13.62 -4.57 17.96
N ARG A 111 -13.67 -3.45 17.23
CA ARG A 111 -14.88 -2.65 17.00
C ARG A 111 -15.41 -2.75 15.57
N ARG A 112 -14.95 -3.73 14.80
CA ARG A 112 -15.28 -3.88 13.37
C ARG A 112 -16.78 -3.93 13.05
N SER A 113 -17.61 -4.38 14.00
CA SER A 113 -19.06 -4.41 13.84
C SER A 113 -19.77 -3.08 14.14
N GLN A 114 -19.10 -2.17 14.86
CA GLN A 114 -19.66 -0.89 15.35
C GLN A 114 -19.08 0.32 14.61
N GLU A 115 -17.78 0.29 14.29
CA GLU A 115 -17.05 1.39 13.68
C GLU A 115 -16.61 1.02 12.25
N ARG A 116 -17.58 0.95 11.33
CA ARG A 116 -17.33 0.70 9.91
C ARG A 116 -17.09 2.02 9.18
N ILE A 117 -16.18 1.95 8.21
CA ILE A 117 -15.87 3.07 7.29
C ILE A 117 -16.25 2.59 5.90
N LEU A 118 -17.08 3.36 5.22
CA LEU A 118 -17.48 3.02 3.86
C LEU A 118 -16.30 3.18 2.90
N VAL A 119 -16.10 2.21 2.03
CA VAL A 119 -15.06 2.29 0.98
C VAL A 119 -15.35 3.45 0.04
N GLN A 120 -16.62 3.80 -0.18
CA GLN A 120 -16.98 4.99 -0.93
C GLN A 120 -16.50 6.29 -0.27
N ASP A 121 -16.50 6.36 1.07
CA ASP A 121 -15.97 7.54 1.79
C ASP A 121 -14.44 7.63 1.65
N ILE A 122 -13.75 6.49 1.58
CA ILE A 122 -12.31 6.45 1.29
C ILE A 122 -12.04 7.02 -0.10
N ILE A 123 -12.78 6.56 -1.11
CA ILE A 123 -12.68 7.05 -2.49
C ILE A 123 -12.95 8.56 -2.55
N ASN A 124 -13.95 9.06 -1.82
CA ASN A 124 -14.30 10.48 -1.83
C ASN A 124 -13.29 11.36 -1.05
N LYS A 125 -12.64 10.80 -0.02
CA LYS A 125 -11.74 11.53 0.87
C LYS A 125 -10.31 11.61 0.38
N TYR A 126 -9.82 10.54 -0.21
CA TYR A 126 -8.43 10.42 -0.62
C TYR A 126 -8.29 10.57 -2.13
N SER A 127 -7.37 11.42 -2.58
CA SER A 127 -7.11 11.68 -3.99
C SER A 127 -6.44 10.48 -4.68
N SER A 128 -6.51 10.42 -6.00
CA SER A 128 -6.00 9.29 -6.81
C SER A 128 -4.49 9.07 -6.70
N ASP A 129 -3.74 10.08 -6.26
CA ASP A 129 -2.28 10.03 -6.08
C ASP A 129 -1.81 9.20 -4.87
N TYR A 130 -2.75 8.79 -3.99
CA TYR A 130 -2.42 7.85 -2.93
C TYR A 130 -1.96 6.51 -3.50
N LYS A 131 -0.87 5.99 -2.94
CA LYS A 131 -0.37 4.64 -3.23
C LYS A 131 -1.09 3.64 -2.34
N VAL A 132 -1.84 2.72 -2.93
CA VAL A 132 -2.64 1.74 -2.17
C VAL A 132 -1.93 0.40 -2.14
N ILE A 133 -1.66 -0.10 -0.95
CA ILE A 133 -1.05 -1.40 -0.70
C ILE A 133 -2.08 -2.28 0.00
N VAL A 134 -2.51 -3.33 -0.67
CA VAL A 134 -3.37 -4.35 -0.06
C VAL A 134 -2.50 -5.52 0.39
N VAL A 135 -2.68 -5.99 1.61
CA VAL A 135 -1.92 -7.10 2.19
C VAL A 135 -2.91 -8.20 2.60
N GLY A 136 -2.81 -9.35 1.98
CA GLY A 136 -3.68 -10.49 2.24
C GLY A 136 -3.25 -11.72 1.48
N ASP A 137 -3.64 -12.91 1.97
CA ASP A 137 -3.30 -14.18 1.33
C ASP A 137 -4.16 -14.50 0.10
N ALA A 138 -5.23 -13.74 -0.08
CA ALA A 138 -6.19 -13.94 -1.18
C ALA A 138 -6.85 -15.34 -1.18
N THR A 139 -6.81 -16.05 -0.04
CA THR A 139 -7.33 -17.42 0.09
C THR A 139 -8.75 -17.40 0.62
N MET A 140 -9.71 -17.52 -0.27
CA MET A 140 -11.13 -17.51 0.03
C MET A 140 -11.90 -18.31 -1.03
N ALA A 141 -13.20 -18.51 -0.82
CA ALA A 141 -14.02 -19.12 -1.85
C ALA A 141 -14.22 -18.12 -3.03
N PRO A 142 -14.13 -18.56 -4.28
CA PRO A 142 -14.28 -17.68 -5.45
C PRO A 142 -15.57 -16.85 -5.44
N TYR A 143 -16.66 -17.39 -4.90
CA TYR A 143 -17.94 -16.67 -4.81
C TYR A 143 -17.89 -15.46 -3.88
N GLU A 144 -16.98 -15.42 -2.91
CA GLU A 144 -16.75 -14.24 -2.06
C GLU A 144 -16.28 -13.05 -2.88
N ILE A 145 -15.54 -13.29 -3.95
CA ILE A 145 -15.08 -12.25 -4.87
C ILE A 145 -16.17 -11.88 -5.88
N THR A 146 -16.84 -12.89 -6.46
CA THR A 146 -17.65 -12.71 -7.67
C THR A 146 -19.12 -12.42 -7.40
N ASN A 147 -19.67 -12.81 -6.24
CA ASN A 147 -21.10 -12.77 -6.00
C ASN A 147 -21.51 -11.70 -4.97
N PRO A 148 -22.67 -11.04 -5.18
CA PRO A 148 -23.38 -10.41 -4.09
C PRO A 148 -23.72 -11.43 -2.99
N GLY A 149 -23.71 -11.01 -1.72
CA GLY A 149 -23.90 -11.91 -0.59
C GLY A 149 -22.77 -12.94 -0.41
N GLY A 150 -21.60 -12.72 -1.04
CA GLY A 150 -20.46 -13.62 -0.95
C GLY A 150 -19.70 -13.53 0.37
N SER A 151 -19.77 -12.41 1.08
CA SER A 151 -19.09 -12.25 2.36
C SER A 151 -19.61 -13.21 3.40
N ILE A 152 -18.71 -13.83 4.15
CA ILE A 152 -19.06 -14.75 5.25
C ILE A 152 -19.39 -14.02 6.56
N GLU A 153 -19.07 -12.73 6.67
CA GLU A 153 -19.30 -11.95 7.89
C GLU A 153 -20.60 -11.13 7.87
N HIS A 154 -21.06 -10.73 6.69
CA HIS A 154 -22.25 -9.89 6.55
C HIS A 154 -22.83 -10.02 5.14
N TRP A 155 -24.06 -9.58 4.95
CA TRP A 155 -24.62 -9.48 3.61
C TRP A 155 -24.04 -8.27 2.89
N ASN A 156 -23.38 -8.50 1.77
CA ASN A 156 -22.88 -7.46 0.85
C ASN A 156 -23.81 -7.37 -0.37
N GLU A 157 -24.30 -6.17 -0.67
CA GLU A 157 -25.21 -5.95 -1.81
C GLU A 157 -24.50 -6.09 -3.15
N GLU A 158 -23.23 -5.70 -3.21
CA GLU A 158 -22.39 -5.79 -4.39
C GLU A 158 -21.21 -6.73 -4.14
N SER A 159 -20.74 -7.38 -5.21
CA SER A 159 -19.59 -8.31 -5.12
C SER A 159 -18.28 -7.59 -4.75
N GLY A 160 -17.34 -8.34 -4.16
CA GLY A 160 -15.98 -7.84 -3.91
C GLY A 160 -15.27 -7.38 -5.19
N HIS A 161 -15.51 -8.08 -6.29
CA HIS A 161 -15.06 -7.67 -7.63
C HIS A 161 -15.45 -6.23 -7.96
N THR A 162 -16.71 -5.84 -7.70
CA THR A 162 -17.21 -4.49 -7.99
C THR A 162 -16.46 -3.45 -7.16
N TRP A 163 -16.26 -3.70 -5.88
CA TRP A 163 -15.56 -2.77 -4.97
C TRP A 163 -14.07 -2.64 -5.29
N ILE A 164 -13.41 -3.75 -5.60
CA ILE A 164 -12.00 -3.74 -6.01
C ILE A 164 -11.85 -2.94 -7.32
N LYS A 165 -12.76 -3.11 -8.29
CA LYS A 165 -12.74 -2.33 -9.53
C LYS A 165 -12.98 -0.84 -9.30
N ARG A 166 -13.86 -0.45 -8.37
CA ARG A 166 -14.05 0.96 -7.99
C ARG A 166 -12.77 1.55 -7.42
N LEU A 167 -12.11 0.83 -6.52
CA LEU A 167 -10.83 1.25 -5.95
C LEU A 167 -9.75 1.37 -7.02
N SER A 168 -9.58 0.37 -7.88
CA SER A 168 -8.56 0.37 -8.93
C SER A 168 -8.82 1.40 -10.03
N ASN A 169 -10.07 1.82 -10.24
CA ASN A 169 -10.42 2.90 -11.15
C ASN A 169 -10.18 4.30 -10.55
N HIS A 170 -10.15 4.41 -9.23
CA HIS A 170 -9.93 5.67 -8.54
C HIS A 170 -8.44 5.90 -8.22
N PHE A 171 -7.76 4.89 -7.69
CA PHE A 171 -6.35 5.00 -7.32
C PHE A 171 -5.45 4.53 -8.47
N ASP A 172 -4.63 5.43 -9.00
CA ASP A 172 -3.75 5.16 -10.14
C ASP A 172 -2.71 4.07 -9.82
N ASN A 173 -2.30 3.99 -8.56
CA ASN A 173 -1.23 3.11 -8.12
C ASN A 173 -1.69 2.21 -6.97
N MET A 174 -2.03 0.98 -7.31
CA MET A 174 -2.53 -0.02 -6.39
C MET A 174 -1.82 -1.36 -6.60
N ALA A 175 -1.35 -1.99 -5.51
CA ALA A 175 -0.67 -3.27 -5.54
C ALA A 175 -1.13 -4.18 -4.39
N TRP A 176 -1.09 -5.50 -4.64
CA TRP A 176 -1.38 -6.54 -3.65
C TRP A 176 -0.08 -7.22 -3.21
N LEU A 177 0.14 -7.31 -1.92
CA LEU A 177 1.24 -8.06 -1.30
C LEU A 177 0.68 -9.34 -0.67
N ASN A 178 1.03 -10.48 -1.24
CA ASN A 178 0.54 -11.77 -0.79
C ASN A 178 1.61 -12.49 0.04
N PRO A 179 1.34 -12.89 1.30
CA PRO A 179 2.30 -13.59 2.14
C PRO A 179 2.50 -15.07 1.76
N VAL A 180 1.59 -15.64 0.97
CA VAL A 180 1.73 -17.01 0.45
C VAL A 180 2.81 -17.04 -0.64
N PRO A 181 3.69 -18.04 -0.67
CA PRO A 181 4.66 -18.21 -1.74
C PRO A 181 4.02 -18.26 -3.13
N ASP A 182 4.63 -17.58 -4.10
CA ASP A 182 4.09 -17.39 -5.46
C ASP A 182 3.96 -18.68 -6.27
N ASP A 183 4.76 -19.71 -5.96
CA ASP A 183 4.65 -21.06 -6.55
C ASP A 183 3.34 -21.78 -6.19
N HIS A 184 2.60 -21.30 -5.18
CA HIS A 184 1.30 -21.86 -4.79
C HIS A 184 0.10 -21.12 -5.41
N TRP A 185 0.28 -19.95 -6.01
CA TRP A 185 -0.82 -19.09 -6.44
C TRP A 185 -1.69 -19.69 -7.54
N ASP A 186 -1.07 -20.36 -8.51
CA ASP A 186 -1.79 -20.96 -9.65
C ASP A 186 -2.69 -22.14 -9.25
N TYR A 187 -2.53 -22.68 -8.04
CA TYR A 187 -3.38 -23.74 -7.49
C TYR A 187 -4.60 -23.20 -6.74
N THR A 188 -4.70 -21.90 -6.53
CA THR A 188 -5.76 -21.27 -5.74
C THR A 188 -6.59 -20.34 -6.63
N SER A 189 -7.83 -20.75 -6.95
CA SER A 189 -8.70 -20.01 -7.89
C SER A 189 -8.95 -18.55 -7.47
N SER A 190 -9.12 -18.28 -6.17
CA SER A 190 -9.32 -16.92 -5.66
C SER A 190 -8.08 -16.04 -5.83
N VAL A 191 -6.88 -16.60 -5.66
CA VAL A 191 -5.62 -15.88 -5.90
C VAL A 191 -5.50 -15.52 -7.38
N CYS A 192 -5.81 -16.45 -8.30
CA CYS A 192 -5.82 -16.17 -9.74
C CYS A 192 -6.81 -15.05 -10.09
N LEU A 193 -8.03 -15.10 -9.55
CA LEU A 193 -9.05 -14.08 -9.78
C LEU A 193 -8.61 -12.70 -9.29
N LEU A 194 -8.06 -12.61 -8.08
CA LEU A 194 -7.57 -11.34 -7.54
C LEU A 194 -6.35 -10.82 -8.28
N ARG A 195 -5.42 -11.70 -8.68
CA ARG A 195 -4.26 -11.32 -9.50
C ARG A 195 -4.70 -10.69 -10.83
N ASP A 196 -5.73 -11.26 -11.48
CA ASP A 196 -6.29 -10.71 -12.72
C ASP A 196 -6.98 -9.36 -12.46
N LEU A 197 -7.73 -9.20 -11.36
CA LEU A 197 -8.38 -7.95 -10.98
C LEU A 197 -7.39 -6.81 -10.69
N PHE A 198 -6.18 -7.15 -10.25
CA PHE A 198 -5.09 -6.21 -10.01
C PHE A 198 -4.16 -6.04 -11.23
N ASP A 199 -4.57 -6.49 -12.43
CA ASP A 199 -3.77 -6.42 -13.66
C ASP A 199 -2.35 -7.00 -13.46
N SER A 200 -2.26 -8.14 -12.77
CA SER A 200 -1.02 -8.82 -12.37
C SER A 200 -0.12 -8.03 -11.40
N ARG A 201 -0.62 -6.98 -10.76
CA ARG A 201 0.10 -6.22 -9.74
C ARG A 201 -0.03 -6.87 -8.35
N MET A 202 0.13 -8.19 -8.30
CA MET A 202 0.24 -8.99 -7.08
C MET A 202 1.68 -9.47 -6.93
N TYR A 203 2.27 -9.25 -5.75
CA TYR A 203 3.67 -9.56 -5.46
C TYR A 203 3.77 -10.38 -4.18
N PRO A 204 4.71 -11.36 -4.11
CA PRO A 204 4.93 -12.09 -2.86
C PRO A 204 5.47 -11.16 -1.78
N LEU A 205 5.06 -11.37 -0.53
CA LEU A 205 5.54 -10.60 0.62
C LEU A 205 6.97 -11.05 1.03
N THR A 206 7.87 -10.99 0.07
CA THR A 206 9.32 -11.20 0.17
C THR A 206 10.06 -9.89 -0.08
N LEU A 207 11.37 -9.86 0.17
CA LEU A 207 12.16 -8.65 -0.13
C LEU A 207 12.09 -8.28 -1.61
N LYS A 208 12.23 -9.28 -2.49
CA LYS A 208 12.15 -9.08 -3.94
C LYS A 208 10.77 -8.60 -4.37
N GLY A 209 9.71 -9.26 -3.91
CA GLY A 209 8.34 -8.87 -4.25
C GLY A 209 7.97 -7.47 -3.70
N LEU A 210 8.47 -7.10 -2.52
CA LEU A 210 8.36 -5.73 -2.02
C LEU A 210 9.06 -4.72 -2.92
N GLU A 211 10.28 -5.01 -3.38
CA GLU A 211 11.00 -4.14 -4.32
C GLU A 211 10.25 -3.96 -5.63
N GLU A 212 9.73 -5.05 -6.19
CA GLU A 212 8.93 -5.03 -7.41
C GLU A 212 7.62 -4.25 -7.22
N GLY A 213 6.87 -4.51 -6.15
CA GLY A 213 5.64 -3.80 -5.82
C GLY A 213 5.86 -2.31 -5.56
N MET A 214 6.93 -1.93 -4.84
CA MET A 214 7.28 -0.52 -4.63
C MET A 214 7.72 0.17 -5.91
N SER A 215 8.41 -0.54 -6.80
CA SER A 215 8.77 0.00 -8.14
C SER A 215 7.52 0.24 -8.99
N GLU A 216 6.53 -0.65 -8.93
CA GLU A 216 5.25 -0.47 -9.63
C GLU A 216 4.48 0.74 -9.11
N LEU A 217 4.36 0.86 -7.80
CA LEU A 217 3.67 1.99 -7.15
C LEU A 217 4.36 3.34 -7.37
N SER A 218 5.58 3.36 -7.89
CA SER A 218 6.35 4.59 -8.13
C SER A 218 6.21 5.13 -9.56
N LYS A 219 5.55 4.40 -10.43
CA LYS A 219 5.23 4.84 -11.80
C LYS A 219 4.11 5.88 -11.77
#